data_abdecd6e22e8fdec5b027ba1836b6b70
#
_entry.id   abdecd6e22e8fdec5b027ba1836b6b70
#
_cell.length_a   1.000
_cell.length_b   1.000
_cell.length_c   1.000
_cell.angle_alpha   90.00
_cell.angle_beta   90.00
_cell.angle_gamma   90.00
#
_symmetry.space_group_name_H-M   'P 1'
#
loop_
_entity.id
_entity.type
_entity.pdbx_description
1 polymer ?
#
loop_
_entity_poly.entity_id
_entity_poly.type
_entity_poly.pdbx_seq_one_letter_code
_entity_poly.pdbx_strand_id
1 'polypeptide(L)'
;MSSAENTTKNTSNPITEIPTVDWLDLEKDRPKFFQDLKYALSECGFLVLTNAPGLDEGFQQRAFREVRSFFDAPMDAKKTAHISNTPYFRGYTLPTPADRGHGQVIENFQYGFEQEPVCAH
;
A
#
# COMPACT_ATOMS: atom_id res chain seq x y z
N MET A 1 -30.18 34.60 26.35
CA MET A 1 -29.47 34.32 25.08
C MET A 1 -28.82 32.95 25.24
N SER A 2 -29.49 31.94 24.73
CA SER A 2 -29.07 30.53 24.88
C SER A 2 -28.44 30.09 23.58
N SER A 3 -27.14 29.82 23.62
CA SER A 3 -26.40 29.22 22.49
C SER A 3 -26.65 27.72 22.51
N ALA A 4 -27.38 27.22 21.52
CA ALA A 4 -27.56 25.81 21.30
C ALA A 4 -26.27 25.23 20.66
N GLU A 5 -25.54 24.43 21.41
CA GLU A 5 -24.48 23.60 20.90
C GLU A 5 -25.09 22.48 20.02
N ASN A 6 -24.88 22.59 18.73
CA ASN A 6 -25.29 21.58 17.76
C ASN A 6 -24.23 20.48 17.73
N THR A 7 -24.30 19.55 18.68
CA THR A 7 -23.48 18.35 18.69
C THR A 7 -24.01 17.40 17.63
N THR A 8 -23.47 17.46 16.44
CA THR A 8 -23.70 16.47 15.38
C THR A 8 -23.13 15.13 15.85
N LYS A 9 -23.98 14.27 16.41
CA LYS A 9 -23.62 12.87 16.67
C LYS A 9 -23.40 12.19 15.34
N ASN A 10 -22.13 12.03 14.98
CA ASN A 10 -21.72 11.21 13.84
C ASN A 10 -21.92 9.74 14.27
N THR A 11 -23.12 9.19 14.05
CA THR A 11 -23.42 7.76 14.21
C THR A 11 -22.92 7.03 12.97
N SER A 12 -21.59 6.96 12.80
CA SER A 12 -21.01 6.00 11.85
C SER A 12 -21.28 4.59 12.40
N ASN A 13 -22.01 3.78 11.65
CA ASN A 13 -22.09 2.36 11.91
C ASN A 13 -20.66 1.79 11.92
N PRO A 14 -20.32 0.90 12.87
CA PRO A 14 -18.99 0.30 12.88
C PRO A 14 -18.78 -0.44 11.57
N ILE A 15 -17.66 -0.10 10.88
CA ILE A 15 -17.24 -0.81 9.67
C ILE A 15 -16.79 -2.20 10.11
N THR A 16 -17.50 -3.22 9.67
CA THR A 16 -17.23 -4.64 10.00
C THR A 16 -16.46 -5.36 8.91
N GLU A 17 -16.44 -4.81 7.69
CA GLU A 17 -15.79 -5.40 6.54
C GLU A 17 -15.12 -4.31 5.69
N ILE A 18 -13.98 -4.64 5.06
CA ILE A 18 -13.33 -3.74 4.11
C ILE A 18 -14.17 -3.66 2.84
N PRO A 19 -14.59 -2.45 2.41
CA PRO A 19 -15.39 -2.29 1.19
C PRO A 19 -14.69 -2.82 -0.05
N THR A 20 -15.47 -3.46 -0.94
CA THR A 20 -14.99 -3.92 -2.24
C THR A 20 -15.46 -2.96 -3.33
N VAL A 21 -14.53 -2.54 -4.20
CA VAL A 21 -14.81 -1.72 -5.39
C VAL A 21 -14.46 -2.54 -6.63
N ASP A 22 -15.41 -2.71 -7.53
CA ASP A 22 -15.19 -3.45 -8.77
C ASP A 22 -14.77 -2.49 -9.89
N TRP A 23 -13.58 -2.72 -10.46
CA TRP A 23 -13.09 -1.91 -11.57
C TRP A 23 -14.01 -1.94 -12.78
N LEU A 24 -14.71 -3.04 -13.04
CA LEU A 24 -15.61 -3.15 -14.17
C LEU A 24 -16.81 -2.18 -14.08
N ASP A 25 -17.18 -1.76 -12.88
CA ASP A 25 -18.24 -0.76 -12.68
C ASP A 25 -17.84 0.63 -13.21
N LEU A 26 -16.54 0.90 -13.39
CA LEU A 26 -16.10 2.15 -14.01
C LEU A 26 -16.67 2.37 -15.42
N GLU A 27 -16.87 1.28 -16.16
CA GLU A 27 -17.45 1.31 -17.50
C GLU A 27 -18.96 1.00 -17.51
N LYS A 28 -19.40 0.07 -16.64
CA LYS A 28 -20.78 -0.43 -16.63
C LYS A 28 -21.74 0.45 -15.84
N ASP A 29 -21.31 0.95 -14.69
CA ASP A 29 -22.09 1.79 -13.77
C ASP A 29 -21.16 2.78 -13.06
N ARG A 30 -20.73 3.77 -13.81
CA ARG A 30 -19.79 4.79 -13.33
C ARG A 30 -20.26 5.53 -12.06
N PRO A 31 -21.54 5.92 -11.91
CA PRO A 31 -22.05 6.50 -10.68
C PRO A 31 -21.85 5.60 -9.45
N LYS A 32 -22.18 4.30 -9.59
CA LYS A 32 -21.97 3.31 -8.52
C LYS A 32 -20.50 3.18 -8.17
N PHE A 33 -19.61 3.06 -9.17
CA PHE A 33 -18.17 2.98 -8.94
C PHE A 33 -17.66 4.13 -8.07
N PHE A 34 -18.02 5.36 -8.40
CA PHE A 34 -17.58 6.53 -7.63
C PHE A 34 -18.24 6.64 -6.25
N GLN A 35 -19.48 6.16 -6.11
CA GLN A 35 -20.15 6.10 -4.82
C GLN A 35 -19.44 5.11 -3.89
N ASP A 36 -19.13 3.91 -4.36
CA ASP A 36 -18.43 2.87 -3.59
C ASP A 36 -17.01 3.31 -3.24
N LEU A 37 -16.29 3.89 -4.21
CA LEU A 37 -14.96 4.43 -3.99
C LEU A 37 -14.96 5.55 -2.94
N LYS A 38 -15.89 6.49 -3.05
CA LYS A 38 -16.05 7.58 -2.08
C LYS A 38 -16.32 7.03 -0.68
N TYR A 39 -17.26 6.09 -0.55
CA TYR A 39 -17.57 5.44 0.71
C TYR A 39 -16.33 4.76 1.31
N ALA A 40 -15.64 3.96 0.52
CA ALA A 40 -14.45 3.25 0.96
C ALA A 40 -13.37 4.21 1.49
N LEU A 41 -13.10 5.31 0.77
CA LEU A 41 -12.04 6.25 1.14
C LEU A 41 -12.44 7.19 2.29
N SER A 42 -13.71 7.61 2.39
CA SER A 42 -14.13 8.57 3.42
C SER A 42 -14.50 7.91 4.76
N GLU A 43 -15.04 6.69 4.73
CA GLU A 43 -15.54 6.03 5.94
C GLU A 43 -14.56 4.96 6.47
N CYS A 44 -13.91 4.19 5.56
CA CYS A 44 -13.04 3.09 5.94
C CYS A 44 -11.53 3.44 5.85
N GLY A 45 -11.13 4.21 4.85
CA GLY A 45 -9.73 4.48 4.53
C GLY A 45 -9.02 3.35 3.77
N PHE A 46 -9.69 2.22 3.55
CA PHE A 46 -9.20 1.04 2.84
C PHE A 46 -10.26 0.51 1.88
N LEU A 47 -9.81 -0.18 0.84
CA LEU A 47 -10.69 -0.90 -0.09
C LEU A 47 -10.02 -2.16 -0.64
N VAL A 48 -10.83 -3.10 -1.07
CA VAL A 48 -10.41 -4.21 -1.93
C VAL A 48 -10.84 -3.86 -3.35
N LEU A 49 -9.87 -3.71 -4.26
CA LEU A 49 -10.15 -3.47 -5.68
C LEU A 49 -10.19 -4.80 -6.43
N THR A 50 -11.29 -5.08 -7.13
CA THR A 50 -11.46 -6.31 -7.92
C THR A 50 -11.46 -6.00 -9.41
N ASN A 51 -11.16 -7.00 -10.23
CA ASN A 51 -11.19 -6.94 -11.70
C ASN A 51 -10.34 -5.81 -12.31
N ALA A 52 -9.33 -5.32 -11.60
CA ALA A 52 -8.43 -4.28 -12.11
C ALA A 52 -7.55 -4.85 -13.24
N PRO A 53 -7.44 -4.15 -14.39
CA PRO A 53 -6.62 -4.60 -15.51
C PRO A 53 -5.15 -4.80 -15.11
N GLY A 54 -4.56 -5.90 -15.51
CA GLY A 54 -3.16 -6.22 -15.23
C GLY A 54 -2.86 -6.67 -13.80
N LEU A 55 -3.87 -6.73 -12.93
CA LEU A 55 -3.73 -7.23 -11.54
C LEU A 55 -4.44 -8.58 -11.34
N ASP A 56 -4.43 -9.41 -12.38
CA ASP A 56 -4.99 -10.75 -12.29
C ASP A 56 -4.24 -11.64 -11.29
N GLU A 57 -4.88 -12.76 -10.91
CA GLU A 57 -4.32 -13.70 -9.94
C GLU A 57 -2.94 -14.20 -10.33
N GLY A 58 -2.71 -14.46 -11.62
CA GLY A 58 -1.42 -14.92 -12.14
C GLY A 58 -0.32 -13.88 -11.92
N PHE A 59 -0.63 -12.60 -12.15
CA PHE A 59 0.29 -11.50 -11.85
C PHE A 59 0.59 -11.42 -10.35
N GLN A 60 -0.45 -11.45 -9.51
CA GLN A 60 -0.30 -11.38 -8.06
C GLN A 60 0.56 -12.53 -7.51
N GLN A 61 0.30 -13.76 -7.95
CA GLN A 61 1.08 -14.92 -7.55
C GLN A 61 2.55 -14.80 -7.97
N ARG A 62 2.84 -14.29 -9.18
CA ARG A 62 4.22 -14.02 -9.61
C ARG A 62 4.88 -12.97 -8.72
N ALA A 63 4.20 -11.84 -8.50
CA ALA A 63 4.72 -10.76 -7.67
C ALA A 63 5.03 -11.23 -6.24
N PHE A 64 4.12 -11.96 -5.61
CA PHE A 64 4.35 -12.51 -4.26
C PHE A 64 5.50 -13.52 -4.23
N ARG A 65 5.66 -14.34 -5.26
CA ARG A 65 6.77 -15.29 -5.34
C ARG A 65 8.11 -14.57 -5.43
N GLU A 66 8.22 -13.53 -6.26
CA GLU A 66 9.45 -12.74 -6.42
C GLU A 66 9.79 -11.99 -5.12
N VAL A 67 8.79 -11.36 -4.50
CA VAL A 67 8.95 -10.69 -3.19
C VAL A 67 9.46 -11.68 -2.13
N ARG A 68 8.83 -12.84 -2.03
CA ARG A 68 9.25 -13.89 -1.09
C ARG A 68 10.67 -14.36 -1.37
N SER A 69 10.99 -14.62 -2.64
CA SER A 69 12.34 -15.05 -3.05
C SER A 69 13.42 -14.06 -2.62
N PHE A 70 13.13 -12.75 -2.72
CA PHE A 70 14.05 -11.72 -2.28
C PHE A 70 14.22 -11.73 -0.75
N PHE A 71 13.13 -11.77 0.02
CA PHE A 71 13.21 -11.71 1.49
C PHE A 71 13.77 -13.00 2.12
N ASP A 72 13.58 -14.14 1.48
CA ASP A 72 14.16 -15.43 1.89
C ASP A 72 15.65 -15.55 1.50
N ALA A 73 16.18 -14.65 0.68
CA ALA A 73 17.56 -14.68 0.25
C ALA A 73 18.54 -14.43 1.42
N PRO A 74 19.78 -14.93 1.35
CA PRO A 74 20.80 -14.67 2.35
C PRO A 74 21.04 -13.16 2.56
N MET A 75 21.34 -12.77 3.78
CA MET A 75 21.51 -11.35 4.15
C MET A 75 22.52 -10.62 3.27
N ASP A 76 23.62 -11.27 2.89
CA ASP A 76 24.65 -10.64 2.05
C ASP A 76 24.14 -10.34 0.63
N ALA A 77 23.26 -11.17 0.08
CA ALA A 77 22.60 -10.88 -1.18
C ALA A 77 21.63 -9.68 -1.04
N LYS A 78 20.85 -9.62 0.04
CA LYS A 78 19.94 -8.48 0.31
C LYS A 78 20.70 -7.15 0.49
N LYS A 79 21.85 -7.19 1.14
CA LYS A 79 22.71 -6.01 1.34
C LYS A 79 23.22 -5.39 0.03
N THR A 80 23.36 -6.15 -1.05
CA THR A 80 23.77 -5.59 -2.35
C THR A 80 22.75 -4.58 -2.87
N ALA A 81 21.47 -4.76 -2.52
CA ALA A 81 20.39 -3.87 -2.86
C ALA A 81 20.07 -2.83 -1.75
N HIS A 82 20.98 -2.61 -0.80
CA HIS A 82 20.75 -1.69 0.32
C HIS A 82 20.54 -0.26 -0.17
N ILE A 83 19.64 0.45 0.48
CA ILE A 83 19.23 1.82 0.12
C ILE A 83 20.40 2.81 0.03
N SER A 84 21.47 2.59 0.80
CA SER A 84 22.69 3.44 0.72
C SER A 84 23.48 3.28 -0.58
N ASN A 85 23.20 2.23 -1.36
CA ASN A 85 23.87 1.98 -2.64
C ASN A 85 23.20 2.73 -3.80
N THR A 86 22.12 3.47 -3.54
CA THR A 86 21.38 4.24 -4.54
C THR A 86 21.21 5.69 -4.10
N PRO A 87 21.28 6.66 -5.00
CA PRO A 87 21.07 8.08 -4.66
C PRO A 87 19.59 8.45 -4.44
N TYR A 88 18.65 7.51 -4.60
CA TYR A 88 17.22 7.80 -4.71
C TYR A 88 16.39 7.30 -3.53
N PHE A 89 17.00 6.93 -2.42
CA PHE A 89 16.31 6.31 -1.26
C PHE A 89 15.46 5.09 -1.64
N ARG A 90 15.94 4.28 -2.58
CA ARG A 90 15.29 3.05 -3.03
C ARG A 90 16.18 1.87 -2.77
N GLY A 91 15.58 0.75 -2.43
CA GLY A 91 16.30 -0.47 -2.12
C GLY A 91 15.89 -1.08 -0.78
N TYR A 92 16.70 -1.98 -0.33
CA TYR A 92 16.50 -2.74 0.90
C TYR A 92 16.95 -1.94 2.13
N THR A 93 16.15 -1.99 3.20
CA THR A 93 16.52 -1.46 4.51
C THR A 93 16.61 -2.58 5.54
N LEU A 94 17.71 -2.57 6.28
CA LEU A 94 17.93 -3.49 7.40
C LEU A 94 17.02 -3.11 8.58
N PRO A 95 16.55 -4.09 9.36
CA PRO A 95 15.90 -3.82 10.63
C PRO A 95 16.83 -3.03 11.55
N THR A 96 16.35 -1.93 12.10
CA THR A 96 17.11 -1.14 13.05
C THR A 96 17.14 -1.81 14.43
N PRO A 97 18.11 -1.48 15.29
CA PRO A 97 18.11 -1.96 16.68
C PRO A 97 16.86 -1.54 17.46
N ALA A 98 16.24 -0.40 17.13
CA ALA A 98 15.00 0.07 17.72
C ALA A 98 13.82 -0.86 17.39
N ASP A 99 13.76 -1.40 16.18
CA ASP A 99 12.72 -2.35 15.79
C ASP A 99 12.80 -3.66 16.56
N ARG A 100 14.03 -4.07 16.93
CA ARG A 100 14.26 -5.29 17.73
C ARG A 100 13.81 -5.16 19.18
N GLY A 101 13.82 -3.94 19.73
CA GLY A 101 13.41 -3.67 21.12
C GLY A 101 11.91 -3.90 21.38
N HIS A 102 11.09 -3.90 20.35
CA HIS A 102 9.64 -4.15 20.42
C HIS A 102 9.23 -5.56 19.96
N GLY A 103 10.18 -6.48 19.76
CA GLY A 103 9.90 -7.86 19.33
C GLY A 103 9.45 -7.97 17.86
N GLN A 104 9.44 -6.88 17.11
CA GLN A 104 9.12 -6.88 15.68
C GLN A 104 10.39 -6.66 14.87
N VAL A 105 10.62 -7.53 13.89
CA VAL A 105 11.68 -7.37 12.90
C VAL A 105 11.02 -7.08 11.58
N ILE A 106 11.16 -5.83 11.10
CA ILE A 106 10.59 -5.39 9.83
C ILE A 106 11.72 -5.23 8.83
N GLU A 107 11.64 -5.98 7.74
CA GLU A 107 12.46 -5.78 6.55
C GLU A 107 11.64 -5.05 5.49
N ASN A 108 12.23 -4.07 4.82
CA ASN A 108 11.56 -3.29 3.79
C ASN A 108 12.38 -3.25 2.52
N PHE A 109 11.69 -3.22 1.38
CA PHE A 109 12.27 -2.91 0.09
C PHE A 109 11.45 -1.80 -0.57
N GLN A 110 12.09 -0.66 -0.83
CA GLN A 110 11.48 0.48 -1.50
C GLN A 110 11.83 0.47 -2.98
N TYR A 111 10.82 0.51 -3.82
CA TYR A 111 10.98 0.59 -5.27
C TYR A 111 10.12 1.73 -5.84
N GLY A 112 10.36 2.08 -7.10
CA GLY A 112 9.61 3.12 -7.79
C GLY A 112 10.02 3.17 -9.26
N PHE A 113 9.63 4.21 -9.97
CA PHE A 113 10.01 4.39 -11.36
C PHE A 113 11.53 4.37 -11.52
N GLU A 114 12.01 3.70 -12.59
CA GLU A 114 13.40 3.83 -13.01
C GLU A 114 13.69 5.29 -13.34
N GLN A 115 14.79 5.78 -12.81
CA GLN A 115 15.27 7.12 -13.10
C GLN A 115 16.48 6.99 -13.99
N GLU A 116 16.57 7.86 -15.00
CA GLU A 116 17.77 8.00 -15.81
C GLU A 116 18.97 8.27 -14.89
N PRO A 117 20.13 7.65 -15.14
CA PRO A 117 21.32 7.95 -14.38
C PRO A 117 21.59 9.48 -14.45
N VAL A 118 21.63 10.15 -13.30
CA VAL A 118 22.07 11.55 -13.27
C VAL A 118 23.52 11.54 -13.68
N CYS A 119 23.84 12.01 -14.90
CA CYS A 119 25.20 12.21 -15.33
C CYS A 119 25.85 13.17 -14.33
N ALA A 120 26.81 12.68 -13.55
CA ALA A 120 27.66 13.54 -12.74
C ALA A 120 28.46 14.42 -13.70
N HIS A 121 28.21 15.73 -13.64
CA HIS A 121 29.02 16.78 -14.30
C HIS A 121 30.22 17.08 -13.45
#